data_fc348f8e7986de734b42320c4c707074
#
_entry.id   fc348f8e7986de734b42320c4c707074
#
_cell.length_a   1.000
_cell.length_b   1.000
_cell.length_c   1.000
_cell.angle_alpha   90.00
_cell.angle_beta   90.00
_cell.angle_gamma   90.00
#
_symmetry.space_group_name_H-M   'P 1'
#
loop_
_entity.id
_entity.type
_entity.pdbx_description
1 polymer ?
#
loop_
_entity_poly.entity_id
_entity_poly.type
_entity_poly.pdbx_seq_one_letter_code
_entity_poly.pdbx_strand_id
1 'polypeptide(L)' 'MKVRVTLWVAGQVFDEVVRAVDYREAEQVALARNPNATILRTTAVFW' A
#
# COMPACT_ATOMS: atom_id res chain seq x y z
N MET A 1 -8.47 -4.19 9.26
CA MET A 1 -7.42 -3.31 9.81
C MET A 1 -7.07 -2.23 8.81
N LYS A 2 -6.50 -1.15 9.27
CA LYS A 2 -6.04 -0.07 8.40
C LYS A 2 -4.56 -0.25 8.16
N VAL A 3 -4.13 -0.19 6.89
CA VAL A 3 -2.74 -0.47 6.50
C VAL A 3 -2.25 0.62 5.57
N ARG A 4 -1.06 1.13 5.86
CA ARG A 4 -0.37 2.07 4.98
C ARG A 4 0.60 1.29 4.11
N VAL A 5 0.45 1.42 2.79
CA VAL A 5 1.34 0.81 1.81
C VAL A 5 2.10 1.93 1.13
N THR A 6 3.42 1.93 1.27
CA THR A 6 4.28 2.93 0.64
C THR A 6 4.72 2.41 -0.72
N LEU A 7 4.46 3.20 -1.76
CA LEU A 7 4.66 2.81 -3.15
C LEU A 7 5.63 3.73 -3.85
N TRP A 8 6.31 3.18 -4.87
CA TRP A 8 7.15 3.94 -5.78
C TRP A 8 6.59 3.79 -7.19
N VAL A 9 6.33 4.91 -7.86
CA VAL A 9 5.84 4.94 -9.24
C VAL A 9 6.58 6.04 -9.97
N ALA A 10 7.31 5.68 -11.02
CA ALA A 10 7.96 6.65 -11.93
C ALA A 10 8.79 7.70 -11.18
N GLY A 11 9.55 7.27 -10.19
CA GLY A 11 10.43 8.15 -9.43
C GLY A 11 9.76 8.87 -8.27
N GLN A 12 8.48 8.64 -8.02
CA GLN A 12 7.77 9.28 -6.92
C GLN A 12 7.36 8.27 -5.86
N VAL A 13 7.46 8.67 -4.60
CA VAL A 13 7.09 7.86 -3.45
C VAL A 13 5.82 8.45 -2.82
N PHE A 14 4.83 7.61 -2.57
CA PHE A 14 3.60 8.05 -1.91
C PHE A 14 2.98 6.89 -1.15
N ASP A 15 2.03 7.19 -0.27
CA ASP A 15 1.35 6.21 0.54
C ASP A 15 -0.08 6.02 0.09
N GLU A 16 -0.53 4.75 0.11
CA GLU A 16 -1.95 4.40 0.03
C GLU A 16 -2.36 3.83 1.38
N VAL A 17 -3.42 4.37 1.97
CA VAL A 17 -3.97 3.82 3.19
C VAL A 17 -5.23 3.06 2.84
N VAL A 18 -5.24 1.76 3.12
CA VAL A 18 -6.34 0.89 2.73
C VAL A 18 -6.83 0.09 3.93
N ARG A 19 -8.11 -0.31 3.91
CA ARG A 19 -8.66 -1.23 4.88
C ARG A 19 -8.58 -2.63 4.32
N ALA A 20 -8.01 -3.55 5.08
CA ALA A 20 -7.77 -4.91 4.64
C ALA A 20 -7.75 -5.85 5.83
N VAL A 21 -7.87 -7.14 5.58
CA VAL A 21 -7.82 -8.14 6.65
C VAL A 21 -6.39 -8.45 7.08
N ASP A 22 -5.41 -8.23 6.19
CA ASP A 22 -4.00 -8.45 6.48
C ASP A 22 -3.14 -7.62 5.52
N TYR A 23 -1.82 -7.70 5.69
CA TYR A 23 -0.87 -6.95 4.87
C TYR A 23 -0.92 -7.38 3.41
N ARG A 24 -1.07 -8.67 3.16
CA ARG A 24 -1.09 -9.18 1.79
C ARG A 24 -2.26 -8.61 1.00
N GLU A 25 -3.45 -8.59 1.59
CA GLU A 25 -4.61 -8.00 0.93
C GLU A 25 -4.41 -6.51 0.70
N ALA A 26 -3.84 -5.81 1.68
CA ALA A 26 -3.58 -4.38 1.53
C ALA A 26 -2.65 -4.11 0.35
N GLU A 27 -1.62 -4.92 0.20
CA GLU A 27 -0.68 -4.78 -0.92
C GLU A 27 -1.35 -5.06 -2.25
N GLN A 28 -2.23 -6.06 -2.31
CA GLN A 28 -2.97 -6.36 -3.52
C GLN A 28 -3.90 -5.21 -3.91
N VAL A 29 -4.58 -4.61 -2.94
CA VAL A 29 -5.46 -3.47 -3.20
C VAL A 29 -4.66 -2.27 -3.71
N ALA A 30 -3.53 -1.97 -3.07
CA ALA A 30 -2.68 -0.85 -3.47
C ALA A 30 -2.15 -1.05 -4.89
N LEU A 31 -1.74 -2.26 -5.24
CA LEU A 31 -1.23 -2.56 -6.58
C LEU A 31 -2.35 -2.54 -7.62
N ALA A 32 -3.57 -2.94 -7.25
CA ALA A 32 -4.70 -2.87 -8.18
C ALA A 32 -5.01 -1.42 -8.59
N ARG A 33 -4.79 -0.48 -7.66
CA ARG A 33 -4.97 0.94 -7.93
C ARG A 33 -3.78 1.56 -8.66
N ASN A 34 -2.60 0.96 -8.51
CA ASN A 34 -1.35 1.47 -9.05
C ASN A 34 -0.57 0.33 -9.71
N PRO A 35 -1.01 -0.13 -10.90
CA PRO A 35 -0.48 -1.38 -11.50
C PRO A 35 1.02 -1.37 -11.77
N ASN A 36 1.61 -0.19 -11.95
CA ASN A 36 3.04 -0.06 -12.27
C ASN A 36 3.88 0.27 -11.04
N ALA A 37 3.30 0.16 -9.85
CA ALA A 37 3.99 0.52 -8.62
C ALA A 37 4.89 -0.59 -8.09
N THR A 38 5.92 -0.18 -7.36
CA THR A 38 6.73 -1.08 -6.54
C THR A 38 6.42 -0.81 -5.08
N ILE A 39 6.13 -1.84 -4.31
CA ILE A 39 5.86 -1.68 -2.89
C ILE A 39 7.20 -1.56 -2.16
N LEU A 40 7.34 -0.46 -1.40
CA LEU A 40 8.54 -0.21 -0.62
C LEU A 40 8.39 -0.64 0.83
N ARG A 41 7.18 -0.45 1.41
CA ARG A 41 6.92 -0.78 2.80
C ARG A 41 5.43 -0.92 3.05
N THR A 42 5.08 -1.79 3.99
CA THR A 42 3.70 -2.01 4.41
C THR A 42 3.66 -1.97 5.93
N THR A 43 2.80 -1.14 6.50
CA THR A 43 2.75 -0.91 7.94
C THR A 43 1.30 -0.77 8.41
N ALA A 44 0.97 -1.41 9.52
CA ALA A 44 -0.35 -1.22 10.15
C ALA A 44 -0.45 0.19 10.72
N VAL A 45 -1.64 0.76 10.64
CA VAL A 45 -1.93 2.10 11.16
C VAL A 45 -2.86 1.95 12.36
N PHE A 46 -2.46 2.51 13.48
CA PHE A 46 -3.19 2.37 14.75
C PHE A 46 -3.75 3.72 15.18
N TRP A 47 -4.97 4.04 14.84
CA TRP A 47 -5.77 5.12 15.46
C TRP A 47 -7.25 4.96 15.16
#